data_771f9031f5a423389a4795570a4fa208
#
_entry.id   771f9031f5a423389a4795570a4fa208
#
_cell.length_a   1.000
_cell.length_b   1.000
_cell.length_c   1.000
_cell.angle_alpha   90.00
_cell.angle_beta   90.00
_cell.angle_gamma   90.00
#
_symmetry.space_group_name_H-M   'P 1'
#
loop_
_entity.id
_entity.type
_entity.pdbx_description
1 polymer ?
#
loop_
_entity_poly.entity_id
_entity_poly.type
_entity_poly.pdbx_seq_one_letter_code
_entity_poly.pdbx_strand_id
1 'polypeptide(L)'
;MFRRLFFSILAFTLQLFLQPVAAQMVTAQQESQDSTINVIAYFCKNDTLGYDFQHVKMKIVDNDTTVNYYYNSEFQLIVRDSTSQGYKIEMKPISNHCEMPEDTLMAQVFEKIANSMGDVPLVFTTDEYGTIQHAENWREVRDFTRKLSKSMTDSLYALKPELAKAIDRQRLEASLNLQFANEKAILDGYEELRILFGLYGKSYRIGKNEEDVTNPSGYPQHLKFIVSYGKTSEDDGFEDDYFVNCLSEVTIPAKDVVNLTTDRMNMMYNHEMTDEERQIFEKEIDEDAKVSIIEGYDYFYNGWPCDMLYEKVTDLKNVRNVEVYRIQWTTRSWGIFGGGEALDAGVSL
;
A
#
# COMPACT_ATOMS: atom_id res chain seq x y z
N MET A 1 -13.27 2.49 28.25
CA MET A 1 -12.50 1.49 27.53
C MET A 1 -13.15 1.15 26.18
N PHE A 2 -14.43 0.79 26.14
CA PHE A 2 -15.21 0.47 24.93
C PHE A 2 -15.15 1.56 23.84
N ARG A 3 -15.31 2.83 24.21
CA ARG A 3 -15.34 3.97 23.26
C ARG A 3 -14.00 4.21 22.53
N ARG A 4 -12.85 4.01 23.19
CA ARG A 4 -11.52 4.13 22.54
C ARG A 4 -11.23 2.96 21.61
N LEU A 5 -11.67 1.76 21.99
CA LEU A 5 -11.57 0.55 21.16
C LEU A 5 -12.42 0.66 19.89
N PHE A 6 -13.61 1.23 20.02
CA PHE A 6 -14.56 1.46 18.94
C PHE A 6 -13.99 2.29 17.78
N PHE A 7 -13.44 3.47 18.08
CA PHE A 7 -12.90 4.35 17.04
C PHE A 7 -11.66 3.76 16.34
N SER A 8 -10.87 2.97 17.05
CA SER A 8 -9.72 2.28 16.45
C SER A 8 -10.15 1.17 15.48
N ILE A 9 -11.20 0.41 15.82
CA ILE A 9 -11.76 -0.64 14.96
C ILE A 9 -12.47 -0.02 13.76
N LEU A 10 -13.22 1.07 13.95
CA LEU A 10 -13.90 1.77 12.87
C LEU A 10 -12.92 2.28 11.81
N ALA A 11 -11.80 2.87 12.24
CA ALA A 11 -10.73 3.30 11.33
C ALA A 11 -10.18 2.12 10.51
N PHE A 12 -9.95 0.97 11.16
CA PHE A 12 -9.41 -0.22 10.52
C PHE A 12 -10.41 -0.91 9.57
N THR A 13 -11.71 -0.81 9.85
CA THR A 13 -12.77 -1.43 9.03
C THR A 13 -12.92 -0.75 7.68
N LEU A 14 -12.84 0.57 7.65
CA LEU A 14 -12.94 1.36 6.40
C LEU A 14 -11.69 1.24 5.51
N GLN A 15 -10.58 0.74 6.03
CA GLN A 15 -9.35 0.54 5.26
C GLN A 15 -9.43 -0.59 4.23
N LEU A 16 -10.22 -1.63 4.47
CA LEU A 16 -10.25 -2.84 3.65
C LEU A 16 -11.06 -2.73 2.33
N PHE A 17 -11.83 -1.66 2.14
CA PHE A 17 -12.80 -1.60 1.05
C PHE A 17 -12.37 -0.75 -0.15
N LEU A 18 -11.26 -0.05 -0.09
CA LEU A 18 -10.84 0.83 -1.17
C LEU A 18 -9.47 0.42 -1.68
N GLN A 19 -9.47 -0.23 -2.82
CA GLN A 19 -8.25 -0.49 -3.59
C GLN A 19 -7.75 0.80 -4.24
N PRO A 20 -6.45 0.90 -4.64
CA PRO A 20 -5.93 2.03 -5.38
C PRO A 20 -6.82 2.35 -6.57
N VAL A 21 -7.24 3.59 -6.67
CA VAL A 21 -8.29 4.02 -7.59
C VAL A 21 -7.73 4.21 -8.99
N ALA A 22 -6.51 4.74 -9.08
CA ALA A 22 -5.83 4.89 -10.37
C ALA A 22 -5.68 3.53 -11.09
N ALA A 23 -5.59 2.43 -10.32
CA ALA A 23 -5.55 1.08 -10.87
C ALA A 23 -6.89 0.60 -11.46
N GLN A 24 -8.01 1.24 -11.19
CA GLN A 24 -9.33 0.80 -11.64
C GLN A 24 -9.75 1.38 -12.99
N MET A 25 -9.09 2.44 -13.49
CA MET A 25 -9.40 2.98 -14.79
C MET A 25 -9.01 2.05 -15.93
N VAL A 26 -9.98 1.71 -16.74
CA VAL A 26 -9.83 0.85 -17.90
C VAL A 26 -10.01 1.68 -19.15
N THR A 27 -9.00 1.58 -20.04
CA THR A 27 -9.05 1.79 -21.47
C THR A 27 -9.80 3.04 -21.95
N ALA A 28 -9.04 4.10 -22.18
CA ALA A 28 -9.44 5.09 -23.18
C ALA A 28 -9.76 4.36 -24.48
N GLN A 29 -11.01 4.48 -24.96
CA GLN A 29 -11.34 4.12 -26.35
C GLN A 29 -10.36 4.85 -27.25
N GLN A 30 -9.93 4.18 -28.31
CA GLN A 30 -8.97 4.58 -29.31
C GLN A 30 -9.17 6.04 -29.77
N GLU A 31 -8.65 6.99 -29.01
CA GLU A 31 -8.44 8.37 -29.45
C GLU A 31 -6.96 8.51 -29.81
N SER A 32 -6.64 9.44 -30.71
CA SER A 32 -5.31 9.63 -31.29
C SER A 32 -4.16 9.40 -30.29
N GLN A 33 -3.14 8.67 -30.73
CA GLN A 33 -1.96 8.25 -29.96
C GLN A 33 -1.24 9.41 -29.23
N ASP A 34 -1.46 10.66 -29.68
CA ASP A 34 -0.86 11.87 -29.11
C ASP A 34 -1.56 12.40 -27.84
N SER A 35 -2.65 11.78 -27.39
CA SER A 35 -3.47 12.24 -26.26
C SER A 35 -3.43 11.35 -25.03
N THR A 36 -2.60 10.30 -25.03
CA THR A 36 -2.51 9.33 -23.94
C THR A 36 -1.07 9.09 -23.49
N ILE A 37 -0.91 8.84 -22.18
CA ILE A 37 0.31 8.31 -21.61
C ILE A 37 0.08 6.83 -21.31
N ASN A 38 0.99 5.98 -21.80
CA ASN A 38 1.02 4.57 -21.47
C ASN A 38 2.06 4.34 -20.38
N VAL A 39 1.65 3.79 -19.24
CA VAL A 39 2.58 3.44 -18.17
C VAL A 39 3.22 2.10 -18.52
N ILE A 40 4.44 2.15 -19.03
CA ILE A 40 5.18 1.00 -19.55
C ILE A 40 6.59 0.99 -18.96
N ALA A 41 7.04 -0.20 -18.56
CA ALA A 41 8.39 -0.42 -18.08
C ALA A 41 9.38 -0.56 -19.24
N TYR A 42 10.52 0.12 -19.12
CA TYR A 42 11.69 -0.02 -19.99
C TYR A 42 12.93 -0.38 -19.16
N PHE A 43 12.81 -1.44 -18.35
CA PHE A 43 13.82 -1.83 -17.40
C PHE A 43 14.96 -2.58 -18.07
N CYS A 44 16.19 -2.23 -17.70
CA CYS A 44 17.37 -2.91 -18.19
C CYS A 44 17.86 -3.93 -17.15
N LYS A 45 18.45 -5.02 -17.62
CA LYS A 45 19.13 -5.97 -16.73
C LYS A 45 20.21 -5.25 -15.92
N ASN A 46 20.23 -5.48 -14.61
CA ASN A 46 21.08 -4.87 -13.60
C ASN A 46 20.69 -3.42 -13.22
N ASP A 47 19.58 -2.87 -13.71
CA ASP A 47 19.00 -1.69 -13.07
C ASP A 47 18.83 -1.97 -11.58
N THR A 48 19.31 -1.05 -10.75
CA THR A 48 19.20 -1.15 -9.29
C THR A 48 18.74 0.19 -8.74
N LEU A 49 17.57 0.18 -8.11
CA LEU A 49 16.97 1.36 -7.52
C LEU A 49 16.73 1.13 -6.04
N GLY A 50 17.18 2.07 -5.22
CA GLY A 50 16.85 2.14 -3.80
C GLY A 50 15.63 3.02 -3.59
N TYR A 51 14.77 2.61 -2.66
CA TYR A 51 13.57 3.34 -2.29
C TYR A 51 13.46 3.50 -0.78
N ASP A 52 12.93 4.66 -0.38
CA ASP A 52 12.41 4.92 0.96
C ASP A 52 10.89 4.83 0.91
N PHE A 53 10.32 3.98 1.75
CA PHE A 53 8.88 3.80 1.92
C PHE A 53 8.46 4.26 3.30
N GLN A 54 7.48 5.13 3.36
CA GLN A 54 6.91 5.64 4.60
C GLN A 54 5.42 5.31 4.66
N HIS A 55 4.97 4.83 5.81
CA HIS A 55 3.57 4.60 6.10
C HIS A 55 3.21 5.25 7.43
N VAL A 56 2.32 6.22 7.38
CA VAL A 56 1.91 7.01 8.56
C VAL A 56 0.40 6.89 8.76
N LYS A 57 -0.02 6.63 10.00
CA LYS A 57 -1.43 6.71 10.39
C LYS A 57 -1.61 7.77 11.46
N MET A 58 -2.54 8.67 11.18
CA MET A 58 -2.87 9.79 12.06
C MET A 58 -4.36 9.79 12.37
N LYS A 59 -4.69 10.25 13.56
CA LYS A 59 -6.06 10.53 13.97
C LYS A 59 -6.17 11.98 14.39
N ILE A 60 -7.17 12.68 13.86
CA ILE A 60 -7.47 14.07 14.17
C ILE A 60 -8.84 14.10 14.83
N VAL A 61 -8.93 14.68 16.02
CA VAL A 61 -10.16 14.87 16.78
C VAL A 61 -10.21 16.31 17.22
N ASP A 62 -11.23 17.06 16.84
CA ASP A 62 -11.41 18.48 17.19
C ASP A 62 -10.15 19.34 16.94
N ASN A 63 -9.43 19.08 15.84
CA ASN A 63 -8.15 19.69 15.41
C ASN A 63 -6.88 19.22 16.17
N ASP A 64 -6.99 18.34 17.15
CA ASP A 64 -5.82 17.71 17.76
C ASP A 64 -5.36 16.51 16.94
N THR A 65 -4.11 16.54 16.46
CA THR A 65 -3.51 15.48 15.64
C THR A 65 -2.68 14.54 16.51
N THR A 66 -2.96 13.25 16.39
CA THR A 66 -2.18 12.19 17.03
C THR A 66 -1.65 11.23 15.96
N VAL A 67 -0.33 11.04 15.93
CA VAL A 67 0.30 9.99 15.12
C VAL A 67 0.21 8.68 15.89
N ASN A 68 -0.49 7.70 15.33
CA ASN A 68 -0.71 6.41 15.99
C ASN A 68 0.28 5.34 15.51
N TYR A 69 0.80 5.51 14.30
CA TYR A 69 1.69 4.57 13.65
C TYR A 69 2.59 5.30 12.66
N TYR A 70 3.87 5.00 12.72
CA TYR A 70 4.87 5.38 11.74
C TYR A 70 5.71 4.16 11.40
N TYR A 71 5.86 3.88 10.12
CA TYR A 71 6.73 2.82 9.61
C TYR A 71 7.54 3.38 8.45
N ASN A 72 8.82 3.10 8.46
CA ASN A 72 9.75 3.42 7.40
C ASN A 72 10.50 2.16 6.99
N SER A 73 10.64 1.94 5.69
CA SER A 73 11.38 0.83 5.12
C SER A 73 12.25 1.29 3.97
N GLU A 74 13.52 0.97 4.03
CA GLU A 74 14.43 1.09 2.89
C GLU A 74 14.53 -0.25 2.18
N PHE A 75 14.42 -0.26 0.86
CA PHE A 75 14.56 -1.48 0.05
C PHE A 75 15.17 -1.17 -1.31
N GLN A 76 15.66 -2.21 -1.98
CA GLN A 76 16.17 -2.13 -3.34
C GLN A 76 15.36 -3.02 -4.28
N LEU A 77 15.11 -2.52 -5.49
CA LEU A 77 14.65 -3.29 -6.63
C LEU A 77 15.82 -3.53 -7.57
N ILE A 78 16.08 -4.78 -7.94
CA ILE A 78 17.19 -5.18 -8.79
C ILE A 78 16.62 -6.00 -9.96
N VAL A 79 16.80 -5.52 -11.19
CA VAL A 79 16.39 -6.26 -12.38
C VAL A 79 17.39 -7.38 -12.65
N ARG A 80 17.01 -8.60 -12.33
CA ARG A 80 17.85 -9.81 -12.50
C ARG A 80 17.87 -10.30 -13.93
N ASP A 81 16.76 -10.10 -14.65
CA ASP A 81 16.67 -10.41 -16.08
C ASP A 81 15.70 -9.48 -16.80
N SER A 82 15.96 -9.19 -18.06
CA SER A 82 15.16 -8.34 -18.94
C SER A 82 15.09 -9.01 -20.32
N THR A 83 13.89 -9.33 -20.77
CA THR A 83 13.60 -9.99 -22.02
C THR A 83 12.47 -9.28 -22.77
N SER A 84 12.22 -9.65 -24.01
CA SER A 84 11.06 -9.15 -24.77
C SER A 84 9.70 -9.61 -24.23
N GLN A 85 9.67 -10.50 -23.24
CA GLN A 85 8.44 -11.03 -22.66
C GLN A 85 8.20 -10.53 -21.22
N GLY A 86 9.13 -9.75 -20.64
CA GLY A 86 9.02 -9.19 -19.33
C GLY A 86 10.31 -9.20 -18.52
N TYR A 87 10.17 -8.90 -17.26
CA TYR A 87 11.28 -8.66 -16.34
C TYR A 87 11.24 -9.63 -15.17
N LYS A 88 12.42 -9.98 -14.66
CA LYS A 88 12.60 -10.66 -13.40
C LYS A 88 13.24 -9.69 -12.41
N ILE A 89 12.56 -9.41 -11.32
CA ILE A 89 12.95 -8.39 -10.35
C ILE A 89 13.07 -9.02 -8.97
N GLU A 90 14.13 -8.64 -8.26
CA GLU A 90 14.34 -8.97 -6.85
C GLU A 90 14.09 -7.73 -6.02
N MET A 91 13.22 -7.85 -5.02
CA MET A 91 13.02 -6.84 -3.98
C MET A 91 13.74 -7.27 -2.72
N LYS A 92 14.73 -6.48 -2.31
CA LYS A 92 15.57 -6.74 -1.16
C LYS A 92 15.32 -5.67 -0.09
N PRO A 93 14.70 -6.00 1.06
CA PRO A 93 14.66 -5.12 2.21
C PRO A 93 16.07 -4.81 2.73
N ILE A 94 16.33 -3.56 3.12
CA ILE A 94 17.60 -3.07 3.66
C ILE A 94 17.48 -2.74 5.14
N SER A 95 16.52 -1.86 5.48
CA SER A 95 16.27 -1.46 6.87
C SER A 95 14.79 -1.21 7.09
N ASN A 96 14.35 -1.37 8.33
CA ASN A 96 12.98 -1.08 8.73
C ASN A 96 12.99 -0.41 10.09
N HIS A 97 12.13 0.59 10.27
CA HIS A 97 11.90 1.28 11.53
C HIS A 97 10.40 1.43 11.79
N CYS A 98 9.97 1.20 13.02
CA CYS A 98 8.56 1.26 13.39
C CYS A 98 8.36 2.00 14.72
N GLU A 99 7.44 2.96 14.73
CA GLU A 99 7.02 3.67 15.93
C GLU A 99 5.51 3.50 16.16
N MET A 100 5.16 3.09 17.36
CA MET A 100 3.79 3.06 17.86
C MET A 100 3.78 3.74 19.23
N PRO A 101 3.42 5.03 19.33
CA PRO A 101 3.54 5.79 20.57
C PRO A 101 2.74 5.19 21.75
N GLU A 102 1.60 4.58 21.47
CA GLU A 102 0.77 3.92 22.49
C GLU A 102 1.26 2.50 22.84
N ASP A 103 2.15 1.90 22.04
CA ASP A 103 2.68 0.55 22.27
C ASP A 103 4.10 0.35 21.70
N THR A 104 5.07 0.99 22.35
CA THR A 104 6.49 0.94 21.96
C THR A 104 7.07 -0.48 21.94
N LEU A 105 6.54 -1.38 22.77
CA LEU A 105 6.97 -2.77 22.80
C LEU A 105 6.54 -3.50 21.52
N MET A 106 5.31 -3.26 21.07
CA MET A 106 4.84 -3.81 19.79
C MET A 106 5.65 -3.26 18.63
N ALA A 107 5.96 -1.96 18.64
CA ALA A 107 6.80 -1.35 17.61
C ALA A 107 8.15 -2.08 17.50
N GLN A 108 8.84 -2.33 18.61
CA GLN A 108 10.11 -3.06 18.64
C GLN A 108 9.99 -4.50 18.11
N VAL A 109 8.90 -5.19 18.43
CA VAL A 109 8.65 -6.55 17.90
C VAL A 109 8.45 -6.52 16.40
N PHE A 110 7.63 -5.60 15.88
CA PHE A 110 7.40 -5.44 14.45
C PHE A 110 8.68 -5.07 13.70
N GLU A 111 9.44 -4.10 14.20
CA GLU A 111 10.71 -3.68 13.61
C GLU A 111 11.71 -4.83 13.50
N LYS A 112 11.87 -5.60 14.57
CA LYS A 112 12.75 -6.79 14.57
C LYS A 112 12.34 -7.82 13.52
N ILE A 113 11.03 -8.03 13.35
CA ILE A 113 10.50 -8.99 12.38
C ILE A 113 10.72 -8.46 10.96
N ALA A 114 10.36 -7.21 10.71
CA ALA A 114 10.53 -6.57 9.41
C ALA A 114 12.00 -6.58 8.96
N ASN A 115 12.93 -6.29 9.87
CA ASN A 115 14.37 -6.38 9.58
C ASN A 115 14.83 -7.81 9.26
N SER A 116 14.19 -8.83 9.85
CA SER A 116 14.49 -10.22 9.51
C SER A 116 14.00 -10.62 8.11
N MET A 117 13.05 -9.90 7.51
CA MET A 117 12.59 -10.18 6.14
C MET A 117 13.69 -9.96 5.08
N GLY A 118 14.72 -9.17 5.40
CA GLY A 118 15.90 -8.99 4.53
C GLY A 118 16.68 -10.28 4.22
N ASP A 119 16.51 -11.34 5.03
CA ASP A 119 17.17 -12.62 4.83
C ASP A 119 16.60 -13.43 3.65
N VAL A 120 15.36 -13.13 3.23
CA VAL A 120 14.69 -13.80 2.10
C VAL A 120 14.06 -12.74 1.18
N PRO A 121 14.83 -12.21 0.22
CA PRO A 121 14.32 -11.26 -0.76
C PRO A 121 13.19 -11.87 -1.58
N LEU A 122 12.20 -11.06 -1.93
CA LEU A 122 11.13 -11.48 -2.84
C LEU A 122 11.61 -11.40 -4.29
N VAL A 123 11.43 -12.49 -5.05
CA VAL A 123 11.71 -12.53 -6.50
C VAL A 123 10.39 -12.66 -7.23
N PHE A 124 10.10 -11.70 -8.11
CA PHE A 124 8.88 -11.69 -8.90
C PHE A 124 9.16 -11.43 -10.38
N THR A 125 8.20 -11.81 -11.22
CA THR A 125 8.22 -11.56 -12.65
C THR A 125 7.09 -10.64 -13.07
N THR A 126 7.34 -9.87 -14.11
CA THR A 126 6.34 -9.04 -14.78
C THR A 126 6.19 -9.45 -16.23
N ASP A 127 5.13 -8.97 -16.90
CA ASP A 127 5.04 -8.97 -18.34
C ASP A 127 5.93 -7.88 -18.97
N GLU A 128 5.87 -7.74 -20.29
CA GLU A 128 6.62 -6.75 -21.06
C GLU A 128 6.23 -5.30 -20.74
N TYR A 129 5.05 -5.07 -20.17
CA TYR A 129 4.59 -3.74 -19.75
C TYR A 129 5.04 -3.37 -18.35
N GLY A 130 5.47 -4.33 -17.53
CA GLY A 130 5.84 -4.14 -16.14
C GLY A 130 4.78 -4.61 -15.14
N THR A 131 3.67 -5.21 -15.60
CA THR A 131 2.61 -5.71 -14.71
C THR A 131 3.06 -7.00 -14.03
N ILE A 132 3.01 -7.05 -12.70
CA ILE A 132 3.41 -8.22 -11.92
C ILE A 132 2.56 -9.44 -12.29
N GLN A 133 3.20 -10.56 -12.59
CA GLN A 133 2.58 -11.81 -12.98
C GLN A 133 2.71 -12.89 -11.90
N HIS A 134 3.93 -13.11 -11.39
CA HIS A 134 4.23 -14.21 -10.48
C HIS A 134 5.27 -13.82 -9.43
N ALA A 135 5.16 -14.37 -8.23
CA ALA A 135 6.23 -14.41 -7.24
C ALA A 135 6.93 -15.78 -7.31
N GLU A 136 8.14 -15.83 -7.89
CA GLU A 136 8.82 -17.10 -8.15
C GLU A 136 9.14 -17.89 -6.89
N ASN A 137 9.61 -17.21 -5.85
CA ASN A 137 10.01 -17.82 -4.59
C ASN A 137 8.96 -17.70 -3.47
N TRP A 138 7.67 -17.53 -3.80
CA TRP A 138 6.61 -17.33 -2.83
C TRP A 138 6.54 -18.41 -1.74
N ARG A 139 6.91 -19.66 -2.06
CA ARG A 139 6.92 -20.76 -1.06
C ARG A 139 7.99 -20.55 -0.01
N GLU A 140 9.16 -20.09 -0.42
CA GLU A 140 10.27 -19.77 0.47
C GLU A 140 9.90 -18.59 1.38
N VAL A 141 9.37 -17.51 0.82
CA VAL A 141 8.85 -16.34 1.56
C VAL A 141 7.77 -16.77 2.53
N ARG A 142 6.79 -17.57 2.10
CA ARG A 142 5.75 -18.11 2.97
C ARG A 142 6.32 -18.88 4.17
N ASP A 143 7.22 -19.82 3.90
CA ASP A 143 7.75 -20.70 4.94
C ASP A 143 8.64 -19.91 5.93
N PHE A 144 9.34 -18.91 5.44
CA PHE A 144 10.09 -17.96 6.25
C PHE A 144 9.15 -17.11 7.12
N THR A 145 8.13 -16.51 6.52
CA THR A 145 7.16 -15.67 7.23
C THR A 145 6.37 -16.43 8.29
N ARG A 146 6.04 -17.71 8.03
CA ARG A 146 5.42 -18.57 9.04
C ARG A 146 6.30 -18.77 10.27
N LYS A 147 7.62 -18.93 10.08
CA LYS A 147 8.57 -19.02 11.20
C LYS A 147 8.63 -17.70 11.99
N LEU A 148 8.64 -16.57 11.28
CA LEU A 148 8.60 -15.24 11.89
C LEU A 148 7.29 -15.01 12.66
N SER A 149 6.14 -15.33 12.08
CA SER A 149 4.83 -15.21 12.74
C SER A 149 4.77 -16.00 14.04
N LYS A 150 5.32 -17.21 14.05
CA LYS A 150 5.42 -18.01 15.28
C LYS A 150 6.32 -17.33 16.31
N SER A 151 7.52 -16.90 15.93
CA SER A 151 8.46 -16.20 16.82
C SER A 151 7.86 -14.91 17.38
N MET A 152 7.11 -14.17 16.55
CA MET A 152 6.36 -12.99 16.96
C MET A 152 5.30 -13.33 18.01
N THR A 153 4.48 -14.34 17.75
CA THR A 153 3.44 -14.77 18.68
C THR A 153 4.07 -15.23 20.00
N ASP A 154 5.14 -16.01 19.97
CA ASP A 154 5.90 -16.42 21.16
C ASP A 154 6.35 -15.20 21.98
N SER A 155 6.94 -14.21 21.31
CA SER A 155 7.42 -12.97 21.94
C SER A 155 6.28 -12.16 22.55
N LEU A 156 5.17 -11.97 21.80
CA LEU A 156 3.99 -11.22 22.27
C LEU A 156 3.39 -11.81 23.53
N TYR A 157 3.16 -13.12 23.56
CA TYR A 157 2.56 -13.78 24.72
C TYR A 157 3.50 -13.86 25.91
N ALA A 158 4.82 -13.88 25.66
CA ALA A 158 5.81 -13.77 26.73
C ALA A 158 5.85 -12.37 27.35
N LEU A 159 5.72 -11.31 26.54
CA LEU A 159 5.80 -9.91 26.97
C LEU A 159 4.47 -9.38 27.53
N LYS A 160 3.34 -9.89 27.02
CA LYS A 160 1.98 -9.52 27.43
C LYS A 160 1.13 -10.76 27.71
N PRO A 161 1.33 -11.43 28.86
CA PRO A 161 0.58 -12.66 29.21
C PRO A 161 -0.93 -12.46 29.27
N GLU A 162 -1.41 -11.22 29.52
CA GLU A 162 -2.81 -10.85 29.53
C GLU A 162 -3.48 -11.00 28.16
N LEU A 163 -2.72 -10.97 27.05
CA LEU A 163 -3.26 -11.21 25.70
C LEU A 163 -3.89 -12.60 25.60
N ALA A 164 -3.38 -13.59 26.32
CA ALA A 164 -3.93 -14.95 26.32
C ALA A 164 -5.38 -15.01 26.83
N LYS A 165 -5.84 -14.01 27.58
CA LYS A 165 -7.22 -13.90 28.04
C LYS A 165 -8.14 -13.27 27.00
N ALA A 166 -7.60 -12.43 26.12
CA ALA A 166 -8.35 -11.67 25.14
C ALA A 166 -8.34 -12.32 23.76
N ILE A 167 -7.21 -12.91 23.36
CA ILE A 167 -6.99 -13.47 22.02
C ILE A 167 -6.42 -14.88 22.14
N ASP A 168 -7.07 -15.83 21.51
CA ASP A 168 -6.57 -17.20 21.42
C ASP A 168 -5.31 -17.25 20.55
N ARG A 169 -4.26 -17.85 21.05
CA ARG A 169 -2.96 -17.91 20.38
C ARG A 169 -3.02 -18.59 19.01
N GLN A 170 -3.73 -19.72 18.91
CA GLN A 170 -3.81 -20.48 17.66
C GLN A 170 -4.56 -19.69 16.60
N ARG A 171 -5.59 -18.90 17.00
CA ARG A 171 -6.31 -18.01 16.09
C ARG A 171 -5.45 -16.86 15.60
N LEU A 172 -4.64 -16.25 16.47
CA LEU A 172 -3.71 -15.20 16.06
C LEU A 172 -2.69 -15.76 15.05
N GLU A 173 -2.06 -16.90 15.34
CA GLU A 173 -1.12 -17.54 14.42
C GLU A 173 -1.78 -17.92 13.08
N ALA A 174 -3.01 -18.45 13.12
CA ALA A 174 -3.77 -18.77 11.91
C ALA A 174 -4.09 -17.52 11.08
N SER A 175 -4.51 -16.42 11.72
CA SER A 175 -4.77 -15.14 11.05
C SER A 175 -3.53 -14.57 10.38
N LEU A 176 -2.40 -14.56 11.07
CA LEU A 176 -1.11 -14.14 10.51
C LEU A 176 -0.68 -15.03 9.33
N ASN A 177 -0.85 -16.34 9.45
CA ASN A 177 -0.50 -17.28 8.38
C ASN A 177 -1.39 -17.15 7.14
N LEU A 178 -2.64 -16.69 7.28
CA LEU A 178 -3.54 -16.46 6.14
C LEU A 178 -3.02 -15.35 5.22
N GLN A 179 -2.37 -14.32 5.77
CA GLN A 179 -1.79 -13.22 5.00
C GLN A 179 -0.67 -13.69 4.04
N PHE A 180 -0.10 -14.87 4.28
CA PHE A 180 0.97 -15.45 3.47
C PHE A 180 0.61 -16.85 2.96
N ALA A 181 -0.67 -17.17 2.87
CA ALA A 181 -1.12 -18.54 2.58
C ALA A 181 -0.75 -19.03 1.18
N ASN A 182 -0.74 -18.15 0.20
CA ASN A 182 -0.49 -18.43 -1.21
C ASN A 182 0.23 -17.26 -1.88
N GLU A 183 0.60 -17.46 -3.15
CA GLU A 183 1.31 -16.47 -3.96
C GLU A 183 0.61 -15.11 -4.02
N LYS A 184 -0.70 -15.12 -4.31
CA LYS A 184 -1.49 -13.88 -4.38
C LYS A 184 -1.50 -13.14 -3.05
N ALA A 185 -1.69 -13.85 -1.93
CA ALA A 185 -1.70 -13.26 -0.61
C ALA A 185 -0.34 -12.62 -0.26
N ILE A 186 0.77 -13.22 -0.70
CA ILE A 186 2.11 -12.66 -0.54
C ILE A 186 2.24 -11.36 -1.35
N LEU A 187 1.92 -11.40 -2.64
CA LEU A 187 2.00 -10.20 -3.50
C LEU A 187 1.09 -9.07 -2.98
N ASP A 188 -0.12 -9.40 -2.54
CA ASP A 188 -1.06 -8.43 -1.95
C ASP A 188 -0.54 -7.84 -0.61
N GLY A 189 0.32 -8.57 0.09
CA GLY A 189 0.92 -8.15 1.37
C GLY A 189 2.09 -7.17 1.23
N TYR A 190 2.69 -7.04 0.05
CA TYR A 190 3.73 -6.05 -0.23
C TYR A 190 3.08 -4.77 -0.78
N GLU A 191 2.68 -3.86 0.13
CA GLU A 191 2.04 -2.60 -0.23
C GLU A 191 2.92 -1.74 -1.15
N GLU A 192 4.23 -1.79 -0.95
CA GLU A 192 5.22 -1.11 -1.76
C GLU A 192 5.12 -1.53 -3.23
N LEU A 193 5.02 -2.83 -3.50
CA LEU A 193 4.89 -3.35 -4.87
C LEU A 193 3.56 -2.96 -5.49
N ARG A 194 2.48 -3.02 -4.72
CA ARG A 194 1.15 -2.62 -5.17
C ARG A 194 1.11 -1.15 -5.60
N ILE A 195 1.79 -0.27 -4.86
CA ILE A 195 1.88 1.15 -5.19
C ILE A 195 2.81 1.36 -6.39
N LEU A 196 4.03 0.83 -6.35
CA LEU A 196 5.02 1.04 -7.42
C LEU A 196 4.59 0.45 -8.77
N PHE A 197 3.94 -0.73 -8.76
CA PHE A 197 3.62 -1.47 -9.98
C PHE A 197 2.13 -1.42 -10.38
N GLY A 198 1.29 -0.72 -9.61
CA GLY A 198 -0.16 -0.74 -9.80
C GLY A 198 -0.67 -0.13 -11.11
N LEU A 199 0.10 0.75 -11.75
CA LEU A 199 -0.32 1.43 -12.96
C LEU A 199 0.26 0.85 -14.26
N TYR A 200 1.24 -0.04 -14.21
CA TYR A 200 1.82 -0.61 -15.41
C TYR A 200 0.80 -1.34 -16.28
N GLY A 201 0.98 -1.24 -17.59
CA GLY A 201 0.08 -1.80 -18.58
C GLY A 201 -1.20 -0.98 -18.81
N LYS A 202 -1.33 0.19 -18.17
CA LYS A 202 -2.51 1.08 -18.30
C LYS A 202 -2.20 2.31 -19.11
N SER A 203 -3.26 2.87 -19.70
CA SER A 203 -3.22 4.09 -20.51
C SER A 203 -4.10 5.16 -19.87
N TYR A 204 -3.60 6.39 -19.80
CA TYR A 204 -4.28 7.52 -19.22
C TYR A 204 -4.37 8.67 -20.22
N ARG A 205 -5.54 9.27 -20.33
CA ARG A 205 -5.76 10.44 -21.18
C ARG A 205 -5.06 11.67 -20.57
N ILE A 206 -4.26 12.37 -21.36
CA ILE A 206 -3.59 13.59 -20.96
C ILE A 206 -4.62 14.69 -20.64
N GLY A 207 -4.34 15.49 -19.62
CA GLY A 207 -5.17 16.61 -19.19
C GLY A 207 -5.96 16.30 -17.92
N LYS A 208 -7.03 17.05 -17.72
CA LYS A 208 -7.97 16.87 -16.60
C LYS A 208 -9.14 16.04 -17.07
N ASN A 209 -9.38 14.94 -16.40
CA ASN A 209 -10.46 14.01 -16.70
C ASN A 209 -11.27 13.74 -15.43
N GLU A 210 -12.59 13.62 -15.57
CA GLU A 210 -13.48 13.28 -14.46
C GLU A 210 -14.40 12.14 -14.88
N GLU A 211 -14.68 11.24 -13.96
CA GLU A 211 -15.53 10.07 -14.21
C GLU A 211 -16.30 9.69 -12.94
N ASP A 212 -17.58 9.35 -13.12
CA ASP A 212 -18.41 8.74 -12.07
C ASP A 212 -18.50 7.24 -12.31
N VAL A 213 -18.05 6.47 -11.33
CA VAL A 213 -18.05 5.01 -11.39
C VAL A 213 -18.75 4.41 -10.17
N THR A 214 -18.99 3.12 -10.19
CA THR A 214 -19.37 2.35 -9.00
C THR A 214 -18.16 1.53 -8.56
N ASN A 215 -17.71 1.71 -7.32
CA ASN A 215 -16.58 0.96 -6.82
C ASN A 215 -16.92 -0.54 -6.61
N PRO A 216 -15.93 -1.42 -6.40
CA PRO A 216 -16.16 -2.86 -6.21
C PRO A 216 -17.06 -3.20 -5.03
N SER A 217 -17.21 -2.29 -4.05
CA SER A 217 -18.12 -2.44 -2.91
C SER A 217 -19.54 -1.95 -3.18
N GLY A 218 -19.82 -1.46 -4.39
CA GLY A 218 -21.15 -1.02 -4.82
C GLY A 218 -21.49 0.44 -4.51
N TYR A 219 -20.52 1.25 -4.02
CA TYR A 219 -20.76 2.67 -3.74
C TYR A 219 -20.46 3.55 -4.95
N PRO A 220 -21.25 4.62 -5.20
CA PRO A 220 -20.89 5.65 -6.16
C PRO A 220 -19.58 6.31 -5.78
N GLN A 221 -18.71 6.50 -6.76
CA GLN A 221 -17.38 7.05 -6.60
C GLN A 221 -17.11 8.07 -7.68
N HIS A 222 -16.67 9.26 -7.29
CA HIS A 222 -16.25 10.32 -8.20
C HIS A 222 -14.74 10.31 -8.32
N LEU A 223 -14.23 10.29 -9.57
CA LEU A 223 -12.81 10.23 -9.90
C LEU A 223 -12.40 11.47 -10.65
N LYS A 224 -11.28 12.07 -10.26
CA LYS A 224 -10.64 13.18 -10.97
C LYS A 224 -9.18 12.81 -11.24
N PHE A 225 -8.78 12.93 -12.51
CA PHE A 225 -7.42 12.66 -12.94
C PHE A 225 -6.78 13.92 -13.50
N ILE A 226 -5.49 14.08 -13.20
CA ILE A 226 -4.60 15.05 -13.84
C ILE A 226 -3.40 14.25 -14.34
N VAL A 227 -3.24 14.20 -15.66
CA VAL A 227 -2.20 13.42 -16.33
C VAL A 227 -1.43 14.35 -17.28
N SER A 228 -0.12 14.38 -17.18
CA SER A 228 0.72 15.24 -18.02
C SER A 228 2.14 14.69 -18.13
N TYR A 229 2.83 15.09 -19.20
CA TYR A 229 4.28 15.10 -19.25
C TYR A 229 4.82 16.28 -18.43
N GLY A 230 6.02 16.13 -17.88
CA GLY A 230 6.66 17.16 -17.11
C GLY A 230 8.01 16.69 -16.57
N LYS A 231 8.66 17.57 -15.83
CA LYS A 231 9.88 17.23 -15.11
C LYS A 231 9.51 16.79 -13.70
N THR A 232 10.06 15.67 -13.27
CA THR A 232 9.90 15.18 -11.89
C THR A 232 10.84 15.90 -10.93
N SER A 233 11.96 16.43 -11.42
CA SER A 233 12.87 17.32 -10.67
C SER A 233 13.38 18.45 -11.54
N GLU A 234 13.70 19.61 -10.94
CA GLU A 234 14.26 20.78 -11.67
C GLU A 234 15.64 20.49 -12.21
N ASP A 235 16.42 19.63 -11.53
CA ASP A 235 17.82 19.38 -11.84
C ASP A 235 18.04 18.23 -12.83
N ASP A 236 17.21 17.18 -12.76
CA ASP A 236 17.39 15.93 -13.51
C ASP A 236 16.18 15.54 -14.39
N GLY A 237 15.15 16.37 -14.49
CA GLY A 237 13.94 16.06 -15.23
C GLY A 237 14.16 15.96 -16.73
N PHE A 238 13.59 14.93 -17.37
CA PHE A 238 13.56 14.76 -18.81
C PHE A 238 12.20 15.25 -19.33
N GLU A 239 12.16 15.71 -20.58
CA GLU A 239 10.90 16.20 -21.18
C GLU A 239 9.82 15.10 -21.25
N ASP A 240 10.24 13.83 -21.31
CA ASP A 240 9.38 12.66 -21.38
C ASP A 240 9.00 12.07 -20.00
N ASP A 241 9.48 12.66 -18.89
CA ASP A 241 8.98 12.31 -17.56
C ASP A 241 7.50 12.62 -17.48
N TYR A 242 6.73 11.83 -16.73
CA TYR A 242 5.29 11.99 -16.67
C TYR A 242 4.72 11.70 -15.30
N PHE A 243 3.53 12.26 -15.05
CA PHE A 243 2.80 12.00 -13.82
C PHE A 243 1.32 11.66 -14.06
N VAL A 244 0.79 10.86 -13.13
CA VAL A 244 -0.62 10.52 -13.03
C VAL A 244 -1.09 10.82 -11.62
N ASN A 245 -1.95 11.83 -11.45
CA ASN A 245 -2.56 12.15 -10.17
C ASN A 245 -4.05 11.82 -10.21
N CYS A 246 -4.55 11.20 -9.14
CA CYS A 246 -5.95 10.85 -9.00
C CYS A 246 -6.50 11.34 -7.66
N LEU A 247 -7.68 11.93 -7.67
CA LEU A 247 -8.51 12.15 -6.50
C LEU A 247 -9.78 11.32 -6.63
N SER A 248 -10.09 10.57 -5.59
CA SER A 248 -11.31 9.79 -5.48
C SER A 248 -12.09 10.19 -4.24
N GLU A 249 -13.41 10.31 -4.38
CA GLU A 249 -14.30 10.60 -3.28
C GLU A 249 -15.47 9.61 -3.25
N VAL A 250 -15.73 9.03 -2.07
CA VAL A 250 -16.81 8.08 -1.83
C VAL A 250 -17.55 8.48 -0.55
N THR A 251 -18.87 8.41 -0.58
CA THR A 251 -19.71 8.53 0.62
C THR A 251 -20.28 7.17 0.97
N ILE A 252 -20.06 6.74 2.21
CA ILE A 252 -20.56 5.47 2.74
C ILE A 252 -21.71 5.78 3.70
N PRO A 253 -22.94 5.30 3.45
CA PRO A 253 -24.09 5.55 4.30
C PRO A 253 -23.86 5.10 5.76
N ALA A 254 -24.33 5.86 6.73
CA ALA A 254 -24.17 5.58 8.17
C ALA A 254 -24.57 4.13 8.52
N LYS A 255 -25.68 3.63 7.97
CA LYS A 255 -26.13 2.25 8.15
C LYS A 255 -25.10 1.22 7.72
N ASP A 256 -24.42 1.46 6.60
CA ASP A 256 -23.41 0.53 6.07
C ASP A 256 -22.13 0.61 6.90
N VAL A 257 -21.77 1.79 7.40
CA VAL A 257 -20.67 1.96 8.37
C VAL A 257 -20.93 1.13 9.63
N VAL A 258 -22.15 1.17 10.16
CA VAL A 258 -22.55 0.35 11.32
C VAL A 258 -22.45 -1.14 11.00
N ASN A 259 -22.98 -1.60 9.86
CA ASN A 259 -22.93 -3.01 9.46
C ASN A 259 -21.50 -3.50 9.34
N LEU A 260 -20.65 -2.77 8.58
CA LEU A 260 -19.24 -3.11 8.37
C LEU A 260 -18.47 -3.18 9.70
N THR A 261 -18.74 -2.25 10.61
CA THR A 261 -18.11 -2.23 11.94
C THR A 261 -18.56 -3.41 12.79
N THR A 262 -19.85 -3.73 12.77
CA THR A 262 -20.44 -4.87 13.48
C THR A 262 -19.82 -6.19 12.99
N ASP A 263 -19.80 -6.41 11.68
CA ASP A 263 -19.25 -7.62 11.08
C ASP A 263 -17.77 -7.80 11.43
N ARG A 264 -17.01 -6.73 11.41
CA ARG A 264 -15.60 -6.75 11.78
C ARG A 264 -15.39 -7.07 13.26
N MET A 265 -16.18 -6.46 14.15
CA MET A 265 -16.11 -6.77 15.58
C MET A 265 -16.44 -8.23 15.86
N ASN A 266 -17.49 -8.76 15.24
CA ASN A 266 -17.87 -10.16 15.36
C ASN A 266 -16.75 -11.10 14.93
N MET A 267 -16.06 -10.78 13.82
CA MET A 267 -14.91 -11.55 13.35
C MET A 267 -13.72 -11.49 14.31
N MET A 268 -13.37 -10.30 14.80
CA MET A 268 -12.20 -10.12 15.66
C MET A 268 -12.37 -10.73 17.04
N TYR A 269 -13.52 -10.57 17.65
CA TYR A 269 -13.76 -10.97 19.04
C TYR A 269 -14.48 -12.31 19.19
N ASN A 270 -14.88 -12.94 18.07
CA ASN A 270 -15.70 -14.18 18.09
C ASN A 270 -16.90 -14.06 19.04
N HIS A 271 -17.49 -12.87 19.08
CA HIS A 271 -18.65 -12.52 19.87
C HIS A 271 -19.66 -11.88 18.93
N GLU A 272 -20.86 -12.45 18.87
CA GLU A 272 -21.95 -11.80 18.15
C GLU A 272 -22.42 -10.60 18.95
N MET A 273 -22.37 -9.43 18.32
CA MET A 273 -22.84 -8.19 18.92
C MET A 273 -24.34 -8.31 19.22
N THR A 274 -24.73 -7.96 20.43
CA THR A 274 -26.14 -7.94 20.84
C THR A 274 -26.90 -6.78 20.17
N ASP A 275 -28.23 -6.88 20.09
CA ASP A 275 -29.07 -5.80 19.56
C ASP A 275 -28.91 -4.49 20.35
N GLU A 276 -28.65 -4.58 21.66
CA GLU A 276 -28.43 -3.42 22.52
C GLU A 276 -27.08 -2.74 22.20
N GLU A 277 -26.02 -3.50 22.00
CA GLU A 277 -24.73 -3.00 21.58
C GLU A 277 -24.82 -2.36 20.19
N ARG A 278 -25.53 -2.99 19.26
CA ARG A 278 -25.76 -2.45 17.92
C ARG A 278 -26.53 -1.12 17.96
N GLN A 279 -27.56 -0.99 18.79
CA GLN A 279 -28.29 0.27 18.96
C GLN A 279 -27.41 1.41 19.50
N ILE A 280 -26.41 1.10 20.31
CA ILE A 280 -25.43 2.09 20.76
C ILE A 280 -24.62 2.59 19.55
N PHE A 281 -24.17 1.70 18.69
CA PHE A 281 -23.44 2.08 17.47
C PHE A 281 -24.29 2.90 16.50
N GLU A 282 -25.55 2.51 16.28
CA GLU A 282 -26.50 3.25 15.43
C GLU A 282 -26.75 4.68 15.93
N LYS A 283 -26.71 4.89 17.24
CA LYS A 283 -26.83 6.23 17.82
C LYS A 283 -25.53 7.03 17.74
N GLU A 284 -24.38 6.37 17.78
CA GLU A 284 -23.09 7.02 17.68
C GLU A 284 -22.69 7.29 16.24
N ILE A 285 -23.15 6.49 15.28
CA ILE A 285 -22.89 6.65 13.84
C ILE A 285 -24.21 7.08 13.18
N ASP A 286 -24.53 8.34 13.25
CA ASP A 286 -25.76 8.94 12.69
C ASP A 286 -25.48 9.79 11.43
N GLU A 287 -24.22 9.89 11.01
CA GLU A 287 -23.78 10.60 9.81
C GLU A 287 -23.03 9.64 8.85
N ASP A 288 -23.13 9.93 7.56
CA ASP A 288 -22.39 9.20 6.53
C ASP A 288 -20.88 9.42 6.67
N ALA A 289 -20.10 8.38 6.41
CA ALA A 289 -18.65 8.52 6.34
C ALA A 289 -18.23 9.02 4.95
N LYS A 290 -17.31 9.98 4.91
CA LYS A 290 -16.67 10.43 3.68
C LYS A 290 -15.27 9.85 3.60
N VAL A 291 -14.95 9.24 2.47
CA VAL A 291 -13.61 8.73 2.19
C VAL A 291 -13.07 9.41 0.96
N SER A 292 -11.92 10.07 1.12
CA SER A 292 -11.17 10.68 0.02
C SER A 292 -9.84 9.96 -0.13
N ILE A 293 -9.44 9.67 -1.36
CA ILE A 293 -8.14 9.08 -1.68
C ILE A 293 -7.46 10.00 -2.69
N ILE A 294 -6.24 10.39 -2.37
CA ILE A 294 -5.33 11.12 -3.25
C ILE A 294 -4.21 10.17 -3.62
N GLU A 295 -3.96 10.02 -4.91
CA GLU A 295 -2.85 9.23 -5.44
C GLU A 295 -2.02 10.11 -6.36
N GLY A 296 -0.71 10.08 -6.20
CA GLY A 296 0.25 10.74 -7.06
C GLY A 296 1.32 9.75 -7.48
N TYR A 297 1.59 9.69 -8.78
CA TYR A 297 2.56 8.79 -9.38
C TYR A 297 3.42 9.56 -10.36
N ASP A 298 4.69 9.75 -10.00
CA ASP A 298 5.68 10.38 -10.85
C ASP A 298 6.62 9.32 -11.42
N TYR A 299 6.78 9.31 -12.74
CA TYR A 299 7.57 8.35 -13.47
C TYR A 299 8.71 9.04 -14.22
N PHE A 300 9.88 8.44 -14.13
CA PHE A 300 11.02 8.78 -14.97
C PHE A 300 10.77 8.30 -16.41
N TYR A 301 11.38 8.92 -17.41
CA TYR A 301 11.13 8.65 -18.82
C TYR A 301 11.24 7.18 -19.24
N ASN A 302 12.05 6.39 -18.52
CA ASN A 302 12.19 4.94 -18.76
C ASN A 302 11.17 4.09 -17.99
N GLY A 303 10.15 4.72 -17.41
CA GLY A 303 9.07 4.05 -16.71
C GLY A 303 9.35 3.70 -15.27
N TRP A 304 10.54 3.98 -14.69
CA TRP A 304 10.75 3.76 -13.27
C TRP A 304 9.99 4.80 -12.42
N PRO A 305 9.27 4.36 -11.38
CA PRO A 305 8.60 5.29 -10.46
C PRO A 305 9.62 6.06 -9.63
N CYS A 306 9.45 7.37 -9.51
CA CYS A 306 10.34 8.28 -8.79
C CYS A 306 9.81 8.69 -7.42
N ASP A 307 8.58 9.20 -7.39
CA ASP A 307 7.87 9.63 -6.18
C ASP A 307 6.42 9.17 -6.28
N MET A 308 5.96 8.47 -5.27
CA MET A 308 4.61 7.95 -5.17
C MET A 308 3.99 8.41 -3.86
N LEU A 309 2.80 8.97 -3.94
CA LEU A 309 1.99 9.36 -2.80
C LEU A 309 0.64 8.64 -2.86
N TYR A 310 0.25 8.04 -1.75
CA TYR A 310 -1.12 7.58 -1.53
C TYR A 310 -1.57 8.13 -0.18
N GLU A 311 -2.61 8.96 -0.19
CA GLU A 311 -3.23 9.48 1.01
C GLU A 311 -4.70 9.08 1.04
N LYS A 312 -5.13 8.49 2.14
CA LYS A 312 -6.51 8.15 2.40
C LYS A 312 -7.00 8.88 3.62
N VAL A 313 -8.06 9.66 3.44
CA VAL A 313 -8.74 10.38 4.51
C VAL A 313 -10.12 9.77 4.71
N THR A 314 -10.44 9.45 5.96
CA THR A 314 -11.77 8.99 6.35
C THR A 314 -12.33 9.95 7.39
N ASP A 315 -13.36 10.67 7.00
CA ASP A 315 -14.09 11.61 7.86
C ASP A 315 -15.37 10.98 8.37
N LEU A 316 -15.54 10.94 9.68
CA LEU A 316 -16.78 10.57 10.33
C LEU A 316 -17.01 11.48 11.54
N LYS A 317 -18.01 12.34 11.47
CA LYS A 317 -18.28 13.37 12.48
C LYS A 317 -17.05 14.27 12.72
N ASN A 318 -16.63 14.37 13.98
CA ASN A 318 -15.45 15.15 14.40
C ASN A 318 -14.15 14.32 14.41
N VAL A 319 -14.17 13.11 13.85
CA VAL A 319 -12.99 12.24 13.78
C VAL A 319 -12.57 12.11 12.33
N ARG A 320 -11.32 12.48 12.05
CA ARG A 320 -10.64 12.27 10.78
C ARG A 320 -9.51 11.28 10.99
N ASN A 321 -9.50 10.20 10.22
CA ASN A 321 -8.37 9.28 10.16
C ASN A 321 -7.65 9.50 8.84
N VAL A 322 -6.34 9.67 8.91
CA VAL A 322 -5.48 9.90 7.74
C VAL A 322 -4.45 8.80 7.69
N GLU A 323 -4.32 8.17 6.54
CA GLU A 323 -3.32 7.15 6.26
C GLU A 323 -2.54 7.57 5.02
N VAL A 324 -1.23 7.70 5.17
CA VAL A 324 -0.33 8.17 4.12
C VAL A 324 0.72 7.12 3.84
N TYR A 325 0.89 6.80 2.56
CA TYR A 325 2.03 6.05 2.05
C TYR A 325 2.82 6.96 1.12
N ARG A 326 4.11 7.00 1.28
CA ARG A 326 5.03 7.69 0.38
C ARG A 326 6.17 6.78 0.00
N ILE A 327 6.50 6.73 -1.26
CA ILE A 327 7.64 5.99 -1.78
C ILE A 327 8.45 6.93 -2.65
N GLN A 328 9.73 7.08 -2.32
CA GLN A 328 10.65 7.90 -3.10
C GLN A 328 11.89 7.09 -3.43
N TRP A 329 12.40 7.23 -4.65
CA TRP A 329 13.71 6.66 -4.94
C TRP A 329 14.81 7.45 -4.21
N THR A 330 15.81 6.74 -3.69
CA THR A 330 16.94 7.33 -2.96
C THR A 330 18.25 7.14 -3.70
N THR A 331 18.38 6.02 -4.42
CA THR A 331 19.56 5.70 -5.22
C THR A 331 19.14 5.06 -6.53
N ARG A 332 19.95 5.26 -7.57
CA ARG A 332 19.74 4.65 -8.88
C ARG A 332 21.06 4.25 -9.51
N SER A 333 21.10 3.08 -10.10
CA SER A 333 22.20 2.60 -10.93
C SER A 333 21.61 1.90 -12.14
N TRP A 334 21.99 2.37 -13.31
CA TRP A 334 21.43 1.85 -14.56
C TRP A 334 22.22 0.64 -15.04
N GLY A 335 21.52 -0.39 -15.44
CA GLY A 335 22.05 -1.52 -16.17
C GLY A 335 22.49 -1.12 -17.57
N ILE A 336 23.36 -1.92 -18.16
CA ILE A 336 23.91 -1.64 -19.48
C ILE A 336 23.06 -2.32 -20.56
N PHE A 337 22.61 -1.56 -21.54
CA PHE A 337 22.16 -2.11 -22.81
C PHE A 337 23.38 -2.73 -23.52
N GLY A 338 23.46 -4.06 -23.53
CA GLY A 338 24.33 -4.84 -24.42
C GLY A 338 25.72 -4.31 -24.66
N GLY A 339 26.64 -4.39 -23.70
CA GLY A 339 28.10 -4.32 -23.94
C GLY A 339 28.80 -2.96 -23.88
N GLY A 340 28.16 -1.93 -23.31
CA GLY A 340 28.82 -0.65 -22.99
C GLY A 340 29.34 -0.59 -21.55
N GLU A 341 30.40 0.16 -21.28
CA GLU A 341 30.93 0.39 -19.94
C GLU A 341 29.91 1.18 -19.09
N ALA A 342 29.75 0.80 -17.82
CA ALA A 342 28.87 1.46 -16.87
C ALA A 342 29.25 2.94 -16.75
N LEU A 343 28.32 3.83 -17.07
CA LEU A 343 28.42 5.22 -16.65
C LEU A 343 28.05 5.24 -15.16
N ASP A 344 29.08 5.34 -14.34
CA ASP A 344 28.96 5.49 -12.90
C ASP A 344 28.45 6.91 -12.61
N ALA A 345 27.14 7.09 -12.71
CA ALA A 345 26.48 8.31 -12.26
C ALA A 345 25.95 8.07 -10.84
N GLY A 346 26.86 7.90 -9.92
CA GLY A 346 26.58 7.99 -8.50
C GLY A 346 26.24 9.45 -8.15
N VAL A 347 24.98 9.82 -8.30
CA VAL A 347 24.43 11.01 -7.67
C VAL A 347 23.75 10.56 -6.39
N SER A 348 24.45 10.73 -5.27
CA SER A 348 23.79 10.76 -3.96
C SER A 348 23.16 12.14 -3.80
N LEU A 349 21.86 12.19 -3.62
CA LEU A 349 21.13 13.37 -3.16
C LEU A 349 21.39 13.64 -1.69
#